data_2589386e72c91bc13f02edc1dc81f448
#
_entry.id   2589386e72c91bc13f02edc1dc81f448
#
_cell.length_a   1.000
_cell.length_b   1.000
_cell.length_c   1.000
_cell.angle_alpha   90.00
_cell.angle_beta   90.00
_cell.angle_gamma   90.00
#
_symmetry.space_group_name_H-M   'P 1'
#
loop_
_entity.id
_entity.type
_entity.pdbx_description
1 polymer ?
#
loop_
_entity_poly.entity_id
_entity_poly.type
_entity_poly.pdbx_seq_one_letter_code
_entity_poly.pdbx_strand_id
1 'polypeptide(L)'
;YKLTFADGTVNTSSDPYATAAVANGERSVVLSKEDMGSAGKRMPAFGKTTDATIAEMNIRDFSINPNSGISADKQGKYLGVVESGTKTKEGATSGLDYLKQLGISHVQIMPMYDYGFVDETGDLSYNANGAQNWGYDPENYNVPEGSYSSNPSNPSSRVAEMKQMVKELHKNDIRVIMDVVYNHVYNAANHSFNKTVPGYYFRYDANGSLVNNSGCGNDTASERKMMRKYIVDSVTYWAKNYNVDGFRFDLMGLIDTETMKEVRAALDKIDPSIIILGEGWDMNTTMDKSKMTIQPNAYQVASDGKNNGIAFFNDSIRDGLKGSVFDSVDTGFVSGKAGQEKLIAHNALGCQYDAEAETTCWNGNAQDHYADAGQVVNYAEIHDNLTLYDKLKASVPTDDEATTVARAKL
;
A
#
# COMPACT_ATOMS: atom_id res chain seq x y z
N TYR A 1 23.60 3.16 16.71
CA TYR A 1 24.99 2.82 16.42
C TYR A 1 25.86 4.08 16.27
N LYS A 2 27.14 3.96 16.63
CA LYS A 2 28.17 4.91 16.27
C LYS A 2 29.18 4.17 15.37
N LEU A 3 29.36 4.65 14.15
CA LEU A 3 30.22 4.04 13.14
C LEU A 3 31.38 5.01 12.85
N THR A 4 32.62 4.48 12.79
CA THR A 4 33.79 5.23 12.36
C THR A 4 34.31 4.57 11.09
N PHE A 5 34.40 5.33 10.02
CA PHE A 5 34.86 4.87 8.71
C PHE A 5 36.36 5.03 8.55
N ALA A 6 36.93 4.37 7.54
CA ALA A 6 38.39 4.38 7.30
C ALA A 6 38.95 5.77 6.99
N ASP A 7 38.15 6.68 6.46
CA ASP A 7 38.51 8.10 6.19
C ASP A 7 38.40 9.00 7.43
N GLY A 8 38.04 8.44 8.60
CA GLY A 8 37.85 9.17 9.85
C GLY A 8 36.44 9.76 10.05
N THR A 9 35.54 9.64 9.07
CA THR A 9 34.15 10.09 9.21
C THR A 9 33.43 9.28 10.31
N VAL A 10 32.60 9.97 11.11
CA VAL A 10 31.86 9.37 12.20
C VAL A 10 30.36 9.64 11.99
N ASN A 11 29.58 8.56 11.85
CA ASN A 11 28.12 8.63 11.77
C ASN A 11 27.49 8.08 13.04
N THR A 12 26.31 8.66 13.41
CA THR A 12 25.39 8.07 14.39
C THR A 12 24.09 7.72 13.65
N SER A 13 23.60 6.51 13.85
CA SER A 13 22.43 5.99 13.14
C SER A 13 21.55 5.14 14.06
N SER A 14 20.23 5.15 13.81
CA SER A 14 19.33 4.08 14.24
C SER A 14 19.72 2.76 13.56
N ASP A 15 19.17 1.66 14.04
CA ASP A 15 19.31 0.34 13.40
C ASP A 15 18.42 0.29 12.16
N PRO A 16 18.93 -0.01 10.94
CA PRO A 16 18.08 -0.22 9.77
C PRO A 16 17.04 -1.32 9.96
N TYR A 17 17.30 -2.29 10.84
CA TYR A 17 16.40 -3.39 11.18
C TYR A 17 15.63 -3.17 12.49
N ALA A 18 15.58 -1.93 13.00
CA ALA A 18 14.78 -1.61 14.18
C ALA A 18 13.33 -2.07 14.02
N THR A 19 12.78 -2.67 15.07
CA THR A 19 11.38 -3.13 15.15
C THR A 19 10.55 -2.31 16.14
N ALA A 20 11.19 -1.36 16.80
CA ALA A 20 10.59 -0.33 17.65
C ALA A 20 11.50 0.90 17.68
N ALA A 21 10.91 2.08 17.84
CA ALA A 21 11.61 3.34 17.93
C ALA A 21 10.98 4.23 19.02
N VAL A 22 11.75 5.23 19.46
CA VAL A 22 11.20 6.35 20.24
C VAL A 22 10.23 7.16 19.36
N ALA A 23 9.46 8.05 19.97
CA ALA A 23 8.64 8.99 19.20
C ALA A 23 9.49 9.72 18.14
N ASN A 24 8.88 9.96 16.98
CA ASN A 24 9.50 10.57 15.79
C ASN A 24 10.71 9.77 15.22
N GLY A 25 10.79 8.48 15.47
CA GLY A 25 11.68 7.54 14.75
C GLY A 25 13.19 7.69 14.96
N GLU A 26 13.69 8.73 15.68
CA GLU A 26 15.12 9.10 15.70
C GLU A 26 16.05 8.02 16.29
N ARG A 27 15.57 7.17 17.17
CA ARG A 27 16.36 6.15 17.86
C ARG A 27 15.61 4.82 17.95
N SER A 28 16.34 3.76 17.63
CA SER A 28 15.84 2.39 17.80
C SER A 28 15.67 2.03 19.27
N VAL A 29 14.67 1.21 19.55
CA VAL A 29 14.41 0.64 20.89
C VAL A 29 14.44 -0.88 20.80
N VAL A 30 15.05 -1.51 21.81
CA VAL A 30 15.00 -2.97 21.99
C VAL A 30 13.88 -3.29 22.96
N LEU A 31 12.85 -3.96 22.47
CA LEU A 31 11.72 -4.43 23.30
C LEU A 31 11.89 -5.89 23.66
N SER A 32 11.41 -6.29 24.81
CA SER A 32 11.25 -7.70 25.18
C SER A 32 10.12 -8.33 24.33
N LYS A 33 10.10 -9.67 24.23
CA LYS A 33 9.01 -10.38 23.56
C LYS A 33 7.65 -10.11 24.23
N GLU A 34 7.67 -9.88 25.52
CA GLU A 34 6.50 -9.60 26.34
C GLU A 34 5.91 -8.23 26.00
N ASP A 35 6.78 -7.21 25.92
CA ASP A 35 6.42 -5.84 25.54
C ASP A 35 5.94 -5.71 24.09
N MET A 36 6.41 -6.61 23.20
CA MET A 36 5.97 -6.61 21.80
C MET A 36 4.53 -7.15 21.59
N GLY A 37 3.90 -7.76 22.59
CA GLY A 37 2.57 -8.34 22.44
C GLY A 37 2.49 -9.45 21.39
N SER A 38 1.27 -9.88 21.04
CA SER A 38 1.03 -10.96 20.06
C SER A 38 -0.07 -10.59 19.07
N ALA A 39 0.19 -10.84 17.79
CA ALA A 39 -0.82 -10.73 16.73
C ALA A 39 -1.82 -11.91 16.71
N GLY A 40 -1.68 -12.88 17.62
CA GLY A 40 -2.51 -14.08 17.65
C GLY A 40 -2.08 -15.12 16.62
N LYS A 41 -3.02 -15.97 16.22
CA LYS A 41 -2.82 -16.96 15.14
C LYS A 41 -3.13 -16.33 13.79
N ARG A 42 -2.35 -16.72 12.78
CA ARG A 42 -2.67 -16.40 11.38
C ARG A 42 -4.02 -17.02 11.00
N MET A 43 -4.76 -16.35 10.15
CA MET A 43 -5.98 -16.88 9.54
C MET A 43 -5.66 -18.11 8.67
N PRO A 44 -6.63 -19.00 8.43
CA PRO A 44 -6.49 -20.03 7.40
C PRO A 44 -6.15 -19.41 6.04
N ALA A 45 -5.46 -20.18 5.20
CA ALA A 45 -5.11 -19.75 3.84
C ALA A 45 -6.36 -19.22 3.10
N PHE A 46 -6.22 -18.12 2.39
CA PHE A 46 -7.26 -17.56 1.54
C PHE A 46 -7.45 -18.46 0.30
N GLY A 47 -8.60 -18.34 -0.35
CA GLY A 47 -8.90 -19.11 -1.57
C GLY A 47 -8.12 -18.61 -2.78
N LYS A 48 -8.83 -18.30 -3.87
CA LYS A 48 -8.22 -17.73 -5.06
C LYS A 48 -8.08 -16.21 -4.91
N THR A 49 -6.99 -15.65 -5.44
CA THR A 49 -6.78 -14.18 -5.45
C THR A 49 -7.91 -13.44 -6.16
N THR A 50 -8.51 -14.07 -7.20
CA THR A 50 -9.67 -13.54 -7.92
C THR A 50 -10.97 -13.45 -7.08
N ASP A 51 -11.02 -14.09 -5.91
CA ASP A 51 -12.16 -14.01 -4.98
C ASP A 51 -11.98 -12.84 -3.98
N ALA A 52 -10.83 -12.14 -4.02
CA ALA A 52 -10.55 -11.05 -3.11
C ALA A 52 -11.37 -9.81 -3.44
N THR A 53 -12.05 -9.27 -2.43
CA THR A 53 -12.68 -7.95 -2.44
C THR A 53 -11.93 -7.06 -1.46
N ILE A 54 -11.42 -5.92 -1.96
CA ILE A 54 -10.47 -5.09 -1.21
C ILE A 54 -11.05 -3.69 -1.06
N ALA A 55 -11.05 -3.16 0.18
CA ALA A 55 -11.28 -1.74 0.44
C ALA A 55 -9.99 -1.10 0.97
N GLU A 56 -9.61 0.03 0.38
CA GLU A 56 -8.46 0.81 0.84
C GLU A 56 -8.89 1.81 1.92
N MET A 57 -8.01 2.04 2.91
CA MET A 57 -8.22 3.08 3.91
C MET A 57 -6.91 3.58 4.50
N ASN A 58 -6.93 4.84 5.00
CA ASN A 58 -5.92 5.39 5.90
C ASN A 58 -6.41 5.27 7.35
N ILE A 59 -5.56 4.87 8.28
CA ILE A 59 -5.93 4.66 9.70
C ILE A 59 -6.48 5.94 10.33
N ARG A 60 -5.81 7.08 10.09
CA ARG A 60 -6.26 8.37 10.63
C ARG A 60 -7.59 8.77 10.02
N ASP A 61 -7.66 8.81 8.69
CA ASP A 61 -8.83 9.37 7.99
C ASP A 61 -10.09 8.53 8.20
N PHE A 62 -9.93 7.22 8.43
CA PHE A 62 -11.05 6.32 8.70
C PHE A 62 -11.86 6.70 9.95
N SER A 63 -11.22 7.28 10.98
CA SER A 63 -11.88 7.49 12.27
C SER A 63 -11.71 8.88 12.89
N ILE A 64 -10.82 9.73 12.34
CA ILE A 64 -10.45 11.02 12.97
C ILE A 64 -11.59 12.04 12.98
N ASN A 65 -12.55 11.96 12.05
CA ASN A 65 -13.64 12.91 11.99
C ASN A 65 -14.48 12.84 13.28
N PRO A 66 -14.73 13.98 13.97
CA PRO A 66 -15.55 14.01 15.20
C PRO A 66 -16.96 13.44 15.03
N ASN A 67 -17.47 13.36 13.79
CA ASN A 67 -18.78 12.77 13.50
C ASN A 67 -18.71 11.27 13.22
N SER A 68 -17.52 10.64 13.29
CA SER A 68 -17.35 9.18 13.02
C SER A 68 -18.05 8.29 14.05
N GLY A 69 -18.36 8.83 15.25
CA GLY A 69 -18.91 8.07 16.36
C GLY A 69 -17.88 7.23 17.10
N ILE A 70 -16.63 7.24 16.66
CA ILE A 70 -15.51 6.57 17.34
C ILE A 70 -15.17 7.33 18.62
N SER A 71 -14.81 6.60 19.69
CA SER A 71 -14.40 7.18 20.98
C SER A 71 -13.25 8.17 20.80
N ALA A 72 -13.31 9.33 21.45
CA ALA A 72 -12.38 10.44 21.24
C ALA A 72 -10.90 10.07 21.46
N ASP A 73 -10.61 9.17 22.37
CA ASP A 73 -9.27 8.65 22.66
C ASP A 73 -8.73 7.68 21.61
N LYS A 74 -9.61 7.20 20.70
CA LYS A 74 -9.27 6.27 19.62
C LYS A 74 -9.38 6.88 18.21
N GLN A 75 -9.91 8.11 18.10
CA GLN A 75 -10.01 8.78 16.80
C GLN A 75 -8.64 8.93 16.13
N GLY A 76 -8.52 8.51 14.88
CA GLY A 76 -7.27 8.53 14.11
C GLY A 76 -6.23 7.51 14.55
N LYS A 77 -6.59 6.50 15.34
CA LYS A 77 -5.66 5.53 15.95
C LYS A 77 -5.92 4.10 15.51
N TYR A 78 -4.92 3.20 15.69
CA TYR A 78 -5.05 1.76 15.40
C TYR A 78 -6.33 1.17 16.00
N LEU A 79 -6.61 1.49 17.26
CA LEU A 79 -7.75 0.93 17.98
C LEU A 79 -9.10 1.53 17.56
N GLY A 80 -9.10 2.70 16.91
CA GLY A 80 -10.30 3.29 16.32
C GLY A 80 -10.81 2.52 15.11
N VAL A 81 -9.91 1.89 14.34
CA VAL A 81 -10.29 1.05 13.20
C VAL A 81 -11.16 -0.12 13.62
N VAL A 82 -10.93 -0.67 14.79
CA VAL A 82 -11.59 -1.89 15.27
C VAL A 82 -12.62 -1.66 16.36
N GLU A 83 -13.05 -0.42 16.55
CA GLU A 83 -14.14 -0.11 17.47
C GLU A 83 -15.48 -0.47 16.83
N SER A 84 -16.31 -1.24 17.56
CA SER A 84 -17.63 -1.73 17.13
C SER A 84 -18.77 -0.98 17.83
N GLY A 85 -19.98 -1.10 17.28
CA GLY A 85 -21.19 -0.50 17.84
C GLY A 85 -21.29 1.00 17.61
N THR A 86 -20.44 1.55 16.75
CA THR A 86 -20.36 2.98 16.48
C THR A 86 -21.26 3.40 15.31
N LYS A 87 -21.70 4.65 15.35
CA LYS A 87 -22.51 5.26 14.29
C LYS A 87 -22.06 6.70 14.08
N THR A 88 -22.13 7.15 12.86
CA THR A 88 -21.94 8.58 12.55
C THR A 88 -23.02 9.42 13.23
N LYS A 89 -22.81 10.71 13.29
CA LYS A 89 -23.80 11.66 13.82
C LYS A 89 -25.14 11.57 13.09
N GLU A 90 -25.12 11.22 11.81
CA GLU A 90 -26.31 11.03 10.96
C GLU A 90 -26.93 9.63 11.13
N GLY A 91 -26.35 8.75 11.96
CA GLY A 91 -26.85 7.44 12.27
C GLY A 91 -26.37 6.31 11.35
N ALA A 92 -25.47 6.57 10.40
CA ALA A 92 -24.86 5.55 9.56
C ALA A 92 -23.89 4.69 10.38
N THR A 93 -23.78 3.41 10.04
CA THR A 93 -22.79 2.49 10.64
C THR A 93 -21.37 2.97 10.36
N SER A 94 -20.49 2.94 11.36
CA SER A 94 -19.09 3.33 11.25
C SER A 94 -18.15 2.31 11.93
N GLY A 95 -16.84 2.57 11.94
CA GLY A 95 -15.85 1.70 12.56
C GLY A 95 -15.82 0.30 11.98
N LEU A 96 -15.50 -0.69 12.81
CA LEU A 96 -15.40 -2.09 12.39
C LEU A 96 -16.69 -2.64 11.77
N ASP A 97 -17.84 -2.24 12.28
CA ASP A 97 -19.12 -2.72 11.78
C ASP A 97 -19.42 -2.21 10.35
N TYR A 98 -18.88 -1.05 9.97
CA TYR A 98 -18.93 -0.59 8.58
C TYR A 98 -18.10 -1.49 7.65
N LEU A 99 -16.88 -1.85 8.05
CA LEU A 99 -16.04 -2.78 7.26
C LEU A 99 -16.72 -4.14 7.08
N LYS A 100 -17.37 -4.65 8.14
CA LYS A 100 -18.17 -5.88 8.05
C LYS A 100 -19.37 -5.74 7.11
N GLN A 101 -20.04 -4.59 7.13
CA GLN A 101 -21.18 -4.31 6.25
C GLN A 101 -20.78 -4.24 4.78
N LEU A 102 -19.58 -3.79 4.47
CA LEU A 102 -19.04 -3.80 3.10
C LEU A 102 -18.89 -5.21 2.53
N GLY A 103 -18.76 -6.25 3.38
CA GLY A 103 -18.58 -7.63 2.95
C GLY A 103 -17.25 -7.90 2.26
N ILE A 104 -16.25 -7.08 2.55
CA ILE A 104 -14.88 -7.21 2.00
C ILE A 104 -14.14 -8.40 2.62
N SER A 105 -13.28 -9.01 1.84
CA SER A 105 -12.37 -10.06 2.33
C SER A 105 -11.06 -9.50 2.89
N HIS A 106 -10.62 -8.33 2.38
CA HIS A 106 -9.39 -7.67 2.77
C HIS A 106 -9.60 -6.17 2.94
N VAL A 107 -8.90 -5.59 3.90
CA VAL A 107 -8.66 -4.15 3.98
C VAL A 107 -7.22 -3.87 3.58
N GLN A 108 -7.01 -2.98 2.60
CA GLN A 108 -5.70 -2.44 2.24
C GLN A 108 -5.48 -1.18 3.04
N ILE A 109 -4.51 -1.21 3.93
CA ILE A 109 -4.19 -0.08 4.80
C ILE A 109 -2.99 0.67 4.21
N MET A 110 -3.19 1.95 3.92
CA MET A 110 -2.15 2.88 3.50
C MET A 110 -0.98 2.85 4.49
N PRO A 111 0.22 3.34 4.14
CA PRO A 111 1.42 3.06 4.93
C PRO A 111 1.23 3.24 6.43
N MET A 112 1.57 2.21 7.20
CA MET A 112 1.39 2.17 8.66
C MET A 112 2.68 1.79 9.40
N TYR A 113 3.83 1.81 8.70
CA TYR A 113 5.15 1.85 9.31
C TYR A 113 5.56 3.30 9.57
N ASP A 114 6.61 3.48 10.34
CA ASP A 114 7.16 4.76 10.77
C ASP A 114 7.62 5.61 9.57
N TYR A 115 7.01 6.78 9.42
CA TYR A 115 7.23 7.72 8.35
C TYR A 115 7.56 9.12 8.90
N GLY A 116 8.21 9.93 8.10
CA GLY A 116 8.60 11.30 8.46
C GLY A 116 7.44 12.29 8.47
N PHE A 117 7.77 13.55 8.69
CA PHE A 117 6.91 14.71 8.50
C PHE A 117 5.78 14.92 9.54
N VAL A 118 5.42 13.95 10.38
CA VAL A 118 4.43 14.10 11.46
C VAL A 118 5.16 14.15 12.80
N ASP A 119 4.88 15.18 13.61
CA ASP A 119 5.28 15.17 15.01
C ASP A 119 4.32 14.27 15.80
N GLU A 120 4.74 13.04 16.07
CA GLU A 120 3.94 12.03 16.77
C GLU A 120 3.51 12.46 18.18
N THR A 121 4.22 13.42 18.79
CA THR A 121 3.94 13.96 20.14
C THR A 121 3.20 15.29 20.11
N GLY A 122 2.97 15.83 18.91
CA GLY A 122 2.29 17.09 18.68
C GLY A 122 0.76 16.99 18.76
N ASP A 123 0.10 18.01 18.25
CA ASP A 123 -1.36 18.01 18.10
C ASP A 123 -1.75 17.14 16.88
N LEU A 124 -2.38 15.99 17.12
CA LEU A 124 -2.86 15.06 16.11
C LEU A 124 -4.38 15.15 15.91
N SER A 125 -5.05 16.17 16.40
CA SER A 125 -6.49 16.36 16.29
C SER A 125 -6.94 16.56 14.83
N TYR A 126 -8.25 16.49 14.59
CA TYR A 126 -8.84 16.52 13.24
C TYR A 126 -8.36 17.68 12.38
N ASN A 127 -8.30 18.89 12.96
CA ASN A 127 -7.93 20.11 12.23
C ASN A 127 -6.48 20.55 12.43
N ALA A 128 -5.64 19.73 13.06
CA ALA A 128 -4.26 20.11 13.36
C ALA A 128 -3.41 20.20 12.07
N ASN A 129 -2.66 21.28 11.93
CA ASN A 129 -1.70 21.44 10.85
C ASN A 129 -0.57 20.41 10.95
N GLY A 130 -0.25 19.76 9.83
CA GLY A 130 0.84 18.78 9.77
C GLY A 130 0.53 17.42 10.43
N ALA A 131 -0.70 17.21 10.91
CA ALA A 131 -1.12 15.92 11.46
C ALA A 131 -1.61 14.94 10.39
N GLN A 132 -1.97 15.43 9.20
CA GLN A 132 -2.40 14.59 8.10
C GLN A 132 -1.21 14.22 7.23
N ASN A 133 -0.96 12.92 7.09
CA ASN A 133 0.03 12.35 6.19
C ASN A 133 -0.48 10.98 5.73
N TRP A 134 -0.32 10.67 4.46
CA TRP A 134 -0.67 9.36 3.93
C TRP A 134 0.41 8.30 4.21
N GLY A 135 1.63 8.72 4.61
CA GLY A 135 2.70 7.83 5.02
C GLY A 135 3.66 7.39 3.90
N TYR A 136 3.62 8.02 2.73
CA TYR A 136 4.52 7.70 1.61
C TYR A 136 5.90 8.37 1.73
N ASP A 137 6.37 8.56 2.94
CA ASP A 137 7.68 9.11 3.27
C ASP A 137 8.39 8.27 4.36
N PRO A 138 8.75 7.01 4.04
CA PRO A 138 9.23 6.04 5.01
C PRO A 138 10.54 6.44 5.68
N GLU A 139 10.62 6.21 7.00
CA GLU A 139 11.81 6.43 7.82
C GLU A 139 12.33 5.13 8.45
N ASN A 140 11.50 4.36 9.13
CA ASN A 140 11.86 3.07 9.72
C ASN A 140 10.90 1.97 9.26
N TYR A 141 11.26 1.25 8.22
CA TYR A 141 10.38 0.27 7.53
C TYR A 141 9.81 -0.86 8.39
N ASN A 142 10.43 -1.21 9.52
CA ASN A 142 9.99 -2.32 10.37
C ASN A 142 9.41 -1.86 11.71
N VAL A 143 9.18 -0.56 11.86
CA VAL A 143 8.59 0.05 13.06
C VAL A 143 7.14 0.46 12.73
N PRO A 144 6.13 0.14 13.54
CA PRO A 144 4.79 0.70 13.37
C PRO A 144 4.76 2.22 13.56
N GLU A 145 3.92 2.93 12.82
CA GLU A 145 3.75 4.37 12.92
C GLU A 145 3.25 4.80 14.29
N GLY A 146 3.92 5.80 14.89
CA GLY A 146 3.62 6.23 16.25
C GLY A 146 2.43 7.17 16.35
N SER A 147 2.16 8.00 15.33
CA SER A 147 1.00 8.91 15.33
C SER A 147 -0.34 8.16 15.41
N TYR A 148 -0.37 6.90 14.99
CA TYR A 148 -1.53 6.02 15.10
C TYR A 148 -1.65 5.32 16.46
N SER A 149 -0.65 5.44 17.35
CA SER A 149 -0.67 4.88 18.69
C SER A 149 -1.40 5.82 19.68
N SER A 150 -2.01 5.24 20.69
CA SER A 150 -2.60 6.01 21.82
C SER A 150 -1.53 6.70 22.66
N ASN A 151 -0.29 6.18 22.64
CA ASN A 151 0.85 6.74 23.39
C ASN A 151 2.14 6.61 22.59
N PRO A 152 2.46 7.57 21.69
CA PRO A 152 3.67 7.56 20.88
C PRO A 152 4.96 7.57 21.69
N SER A 153 4.94 8.17 22.89
CA SER A 153 6.10 8.22 23.79
C SER A 153 6.47 6.87 24.41
N ASN A 154 5.57 5.89 24.35
CA ASN A 154 5.85 4.52 24.79
C ASN A 154 6.06 3.61 23.56
N PRO A 155 7.30 3.21 23.24
CA PRO A 155 7.61 2.41 22.05
C PRO A 155 6.86 1.10 21.94
N SER A 156 6.44 0.48 23.06
CA SER A 156 5.66 -0.77 23.04
C SER A 156 4.20 -0.56 22.62
N SER A 157 3.63 0.63 22.84
CA SER A 157 2.22 0.91 22.54
C SER A 157 1.92 0.74 21.05
N ARG A 158 2.72 1.38 20.16
CA ARG A 158 2.55 1.28 18.70
C ARG A 158 2.60 -0.16 18.19
N VAL A 159 3.50 -0.97 18.77
CA VAL A 159 3.66 -2.38 18.39
C VAL A 159 2.47 -3.22 18.86
N ALA A 160 2.05 -3.06 20.12
CA ALA A 160 0.94 -3.82 20.69
C ALA A 160 -0.41 -3.46 20.07
N GLU A 161 -0.66 -2.17 19.83
CA GLU A 161 -1.92 -1.67 19.28
C GLU A 161 -2.09 -2.05 17.81
N MET A 162 -1.04 -1.97 16.98
CA MET A 162 -1.09 -2.45 15.60
C MET A 162 -1.38 -3.95 15.55
N LYS A 163 -0.71 -4.76 16.39
CA LYS A 163 -1.00 -6.20 16.49
C LYS A 163 -2.44 -6.47 16.95
N GLN A 164 -2.95 -5.67 17.87
CA GLN A 164 -4.33 -5.79 18.34
C GLN A 164 -5.31 -5.45 17.22
N MET A 165 -5.05 -4.39 16.43
CA MET A 165 -5.88 -4.03 15.27
C MET A 165 -5.96 -5.20 14.28
N VAL A 166 -4.83 -5.77 13.86
CA VAL A 166 -4.81 -6.91 12.93
C VAL A 166 -5.56 -8.10 13.52
N LYS A 167 -5.33 -8.43 14.78
CA LYS A 167 -6.01 -9.53 15.48
C LYS A 167 -7.52 -9.35 15.53
N GLU A 168 -8.03 -8.14 15.78
CA GLU A 168 -9.48 -7.88 15.83
C GLU A 168 -10.10 -7.92 14.42
N LEU A 169 -9.40 -7.42 13.39
CA LEU A 169 -9.83 -7.58 11.99
C LEU A 169 -9.95 -9.06 11.62
N HIS A 170 -8.96 -9.89 11.94
CA HIS A 170 -8.96 -11.33 11.70
C HIS A 170 -10.11 -12.06 12.40
N LYS A 171 -10.46 -11.68 13.62
CA LYS A 171 -11.62 -12.24 14.34
C LYS A 171 -12.96 -11.96 13.65
N ASN A 172 -12.98 -10.96 12.80
CA ASN A 172 -14.15 -10.58 12.01
C ASN A 172 -14.00 -10.96 10.52
N ASP A 173 -13.15 -11.95 10.22
CA ASP A 173 -12.89 -12.50 8.89
C ASP A 173 -12.38 -11.48 7.85
N ILE A 174 -11.77 -10.38 8.31
CA ILE A 174 -11.16 -9.36 7.46
C ILE A 174 -9.64 -9.51 7.51
N ARG A 175 -9.02 -9.75 6.36
CA ARG A 175 -7.56 -9.83 6.18
C ARG A 175 -6.95 -8.45 5.97
N VAL A 176 -5.65 -8.33 6.21
CA VAL A 176 -4.94 -7.05 6.13
C VAL A 176 -3.90 -7.11 5.01
N ILE A 177 -4.02 -6.20 4.05
CA ILE A 177 -2.97 -5.87 3.07
C ILE A 177 -2.27 -4.61 3.56
N MET A 178 -0.95 -4.65 3.69
CA MET A 178 -0.12 -3.52 4.09
C MET A 178 0.45 -2.83 2.85
N ASP A 179 0.25 -1.53 2.76
CA ASP A 179 0.91 -0.69 1.74
C ASP A 179 2.36 -0.45 2.14
N VAL A 180 3.29 -0.75 1.23
CA VAL A 180 4.73 -0.69 1.47
C VAL A 180 5.46 0.11 0.39
N VAL A 181 6.32 1.03 0.82
CA VAL A 181 7.03 2.01 -0.02
C VAL A 181 8.52 1.72 0.01
N TYR A 182 8.97 0.61 -0.61
CA TYR A 182 10.39 0.27 -0.64
C TYR A 182 11.16 0.96 -1.77
N ASN A 183 10.48 1.73 -2.62
CA ASN A 183 11.08 2.39 -3.78
C ASN A 183 11.86 3.67 -3.42
N HIS A 184 11.59 4.31 -2.29
CA HIS A 184 12.29 5.50 -1.79
C HIS A 184 12.23 5.59 -0.26
N VAL A 185 12.92 6.58 0.31
CA VAL A 185 12.86 6.94 1.74
C VAL A 185 12.59 8.44 1.90
N TYR A 186 12.12 8.84 3.07
CA TYR A 186 11.85 10.25 3.39
C TYR A 186 13.05 11.15 3.13
N ASN A 187 14.23 10.81 3.68
CA ASN A 187 15.45 11.60 3.53
C ASN A 187 16.67 10.69 3.38
N ALA A 188 17.08 10.44 2.14
CA ALA A 188 18.20 9.54 1.85
C ALA A 188 19.50 9.91 2.58
N ALA A 189 19.83 11.22 2.74
CA ALA A 189 21.06 11.65 3.39
C ALA A 189 21.09 11.30 4.88
N ASN A 190 19.93 11.37 5.54
CA ASN A 190 19.78 11.11 6.98
C ASN A 190 19.31 9.69 7.30
N HIS A 191 18.87 8.94 6.31
CA HIS A 191 18.37 7.59 6.53
C HIS A 191 19.46 6.64 7.05
N SER A 192 19.03 5.68 7.88
CA SER A 192 19.92 4.69 8.48
C SER A 192 20.71 3.89 7.44
N PHE A 193 20.15 3.64 6.26
CA PHE A 193 20.85 2.99 5.14
C PHE A 193 22.12 3.74 4.73
N ASN A 194 22.01 5.06 4.52
CA ASN A 194 23.14 5.85 4.07
C ASN A 194 24.12 6.14 5.21
N LYS A 195 23.61 6.27 6.44
CA LYS A 195 24.48 6.48 7.62
C LYS A 195 25.29 5.23 7.97
N THR A 196 24.75 4.02 7.70
CA THR A 196 25.45 2.76 8.00
C THR A 196 26.34 2.28 6.86
N VAL A 197 25.88 2.39 5.59
CA VAL A 197 26.64 1.99 4.40
C VAL A 197 26.49 3.07 3.31
N PRO A 198 27.24 4.17 3.42
CA PRO A 198 27.13 5.29 2.47
C PRO A 198 27.27 4.83 1.01
N GLY A 199 26.38 5.32 0.15
CA GLY A 199 26.44 5.09 -1.30
C GLY A 199 25.99 3.71 -1.77
N TYR A 200 25.46 2.83 -0.87
CA TYR A 200 25.10 1.47 -1.27
C TYR A 200 23.61 1.29 -1.59
N TYR A 201 22.72 1.77 -0.75
CA TYR A 201 21.29 1.40 -0.82
C TYR A 201 20.47 2.22 -1.82
N PHE A 202 21.00 3.32 -2.33
CA PHE A 202 20.33 4.20 -3.27
C PHE A 202 20.95 4.13 -4.65
N ARG A 203 20.16 4.47 -5.67
CA ARG A 203 20.64 4.65 -7.05
C ARG A 203 21.30 6.01 -7.21
N TYR A 204 22.40 6.03 -7.93
CA TYR A 204 23.14 7.22 -8.27
C TYR A 204 23.36 7.30 -9.77
N ASP A 205 23.36 8.51 -10.31
CA ASP A 205 23.74 8.78 -11.70
C ASP A 205 25.27 8.72 -11.89
N ALA A 206 25.72 8.94 -13.13
CA ALA A 206 27.15 8.95 -13.45
C ALA A 206 27.96 10.07 -12.75
N ASN A 207 27.29 11.10 -12.26
CA ASN A 207 27.90 12.23 -11.55
C ASN A 207 27.90 12.02 -10.03
N GLY A 208 27.34 10.91 -9.54
CA GLY A 208 27.23 10.62 -8.11
C GLY A 208 26.05 11.31 -7.43
N SER A 209 25.09 11.86 -8.18
CA SER A 209 23.86 12.42 -7.65
C SER A 209 22.79 11.35 -7.46
N LEU A 210 21.93 11.50 -6.45
CA LEU A 210 20.78 10.59 -6.26
C LEU A 210 19.87 10.62 -7.47
N VAL A 211 19.48 9.45 -7.95
CA VAL A 211 18.42 9.27 -8.96
C VAL A 211 17.07 9.51 -8.30
N ASN A 212 16.14 10.16 -9.03
CA ASN A 212 14.81 10.55 -8.55
C ASN A 212 13.72 10.20 -9.56
N ASN A 213 13.57 8.90 -9.89
CA ASN A 213 12.47 8.45 -10.75
C ASN A 213 11.16 8.31 -9.96
N SER A 214 11.25 8.10 -8.64
CA SER A 214 10.10 8.09 -7.73
C SER A 214 9.38 9.45 -7.66
N GLY A 215 10.10 10.55 -7.99
CA GLY A 215 9.60 11.90 -7.74
C GLY A 215 9.74 12.38 -6.29
N CYS A 216 10.27 11.52 -5.40
CA CYS A 216 10.38 11.74 -3.95
C CYS A 216 11.81 12.07 -3.49
N GLY A 217 12.70 12.44 -4.42
CA GLY A 217 14.06 12.88 -4.13
C GLY A 217 15.12 11.78 -4.12
N ASN A 218 14.74 10.51 -4.14
CA ASN A 218 15.65 9.38 -4.18
C ASN A 218 14.97 8.11 -4.66
N ASP A 219 15.75 7.16 -5.18
CA ASP A 219 15.33 5.80 -5.49
C ASP A 219 16.21 4.82 -4.73
N THR A 220 15.61 3.81 -4.10
CA THR A 220 16.36 2.68 -3.54
C THR A 220 16.84 1.74 -4.65
N ALA A 221 18.01 1.13 -4.45
CA ALA A 221 18.62 0.21 -5.42
C ALA A 221 18.22 -1.24 -5.12
N SER A 222 16.98 -1.62 -5.41
CA SER A 222 16.43 -2.96 -5.12
C SER A 222 17.22 -4.08 -5.79
N GLU A 223 17.84 -3.83 -6.94
CA GLU A 223 18.71 -4.73 -7.67
C GLU A 223 20.01 -5.07 -6.93
N ARG A 224 20.39 -4.30 -5.90
CA ARG A 224 21.57 -4.57 -5.09
C ARG A 224 21.25 -5.60 -4.01
N LYS A 225 22.12 -6.58 -3.87
CA LYS A 225 21.91 -7.78 -3.03
C LYS A 225 21.43 -7.48 -1.61
N MET A 226 21.99 -6.46 -0.93
CA MET A 226 21.62 -6.18 0.45
C MET A 226 20.32 -5.36 0.56
N MET A 227 19.98 -4.54 -0.45
CA MET A 227 18.67 -3.89 -0.49
C MET A 227 17.56 -4.91 -0.77
N ARG A 228 17.77 -5.82 -1.73
CA ARG A 228 16.87 -6.95 -1.98
C ARG A 228 16.65 -7.77 -0.71
N LYS A 229 17.75 -8.18 -0.06
CA LYS A 229 17.67 -8.90 1.21
C LYS A 229 16.82 -8.15 2.23
N TYR A 230 17.03 -6.84 2.37
CA TYR A 230 16.28 -6.01 3.31
C TYR A 230 14.78 -6.02 3.01
N ILE A 231 14.38 -5.84 1.75
CA ILE A 231 12.97 -5.87 1.34
C ILE A 231 12.34 -7.23 1.68
N VAL A 232 13.01 -8.33 1.34
CA VAL A 232 12.54 -9.70 1.63
C VAL A 232 12.43 -9.94 3.13
N ASP A 233 13.42 -9.53 3.92
CA ASP A 233 13.40 -9.66 5.38
C ASP A 233 12.26 -8.84 6.00
N SER A 234 12.02 -7.62 5.50
CA SER A 234 11.00 -6.70 6.00
C SER A 234 9.58 -7.24 5.77
N VAL A 235 9.23 -7.65 4.55
CA VAL A 235 7.91 -8.25 4.30
C VAL A 235 7.71 -9.54 5.09
N THR A 236 8.78 -10.35 5.23
CA THR A 236 8.77 -11.58 6.05
C THR A 236 8.53 -11.25 7.53
N TYR A 237 9.14 -10.18 8.04
CA TYR A 237 8.93 -9.69 9.39
C TYR A 237 7.46 -9.32 9.64
N TRP A 238 6.85 -8.52 8.76
CA TRP A 238 5.46 -8.12 8.88
C TRP A 238 4.50 -9.31 8.78
N ALA A 239 4.73 -10.21 7.82
CA ALA A 239 3.91 -11.41 7.67
C ALA A 239 3.99 -12.33 8.88
N LYS A 240 5.16 -12.50 9.52
CA LYS A 240 5.34 -13.42 10.66
C LYS A 240 4.95 -12.81 12.00
N ASN A 241 5.24 -11.52 12.22
CA ASN A 241 5.11 -10.90 13.54
C ASN A 241 3.79 -10.15 13.73
N TYR A 242 3.13 -9.78 12.61
CA TYR A 242 1.83 -9.09 12.62
C TYR A 242 0.74 -9.87 11.91
N ASN A 243 1.05 -11.03 11.32
CA ASN A 243 0.12 -11.83 10.51
C ASN A 243 -0.49 -11.07 9.31
N VAL A 244 0.24 -10.11 8.75
CA VAL A 244 -0.20 -9.40 7.53
C VAL A 244 -0.45 -10.41 6.41
N ASP A 245 -1.57 -10.26 5.68
CA ASP A 245 -2.09 -11.22 4.69
C ASP A 245 -1.85 -10.80 3.25
N GLY A 246 -1.29 -9.62 3.05
CA GLY A 246 -0.92 -9.13 1.72
C GLY A 246 -0.05 -7.89 1.79
N PHE A 247 0.55 -7.55 0.65
CA PHE A 247 1.38 -6.36 0.48
C PHE A 247 1.04 -5.66 -0.84
N ARG A 248 0.76 -4.36 -0.76
CA ARG A 248 0.67 -3.47 -1.92
C ARG A 248 1.99 -2.72 -2.03
N PHE A 249 2.69 -2.89 -3.15
CA PHE A 249 3.95 -2.21 -3.40
C PHE A 249 3.70 -0.90 -4.15
N ASP A 250 3.94 0.20 -3.45
CA ASP A 250 3.98 1.53 -4.03
C ASP A 250 5.08 1.61 -5.10
N LEU A 251 4.76 2.21 -6.27
CA LEU A 251 5.68 2.33 -7.41
C LEU A 251 6.49 1.04 -7.66
N MET A 252 5.80 -0.11 -7.67
CA MET A 252 6.40 -1.43 -7.87
C MET A 252 7.27 -1.49 -9.13
N GLY A 253 6.95 -0.68 -10.14
CA GLY A 253 7.73 -0.56 -11.37
C GLY A 253 9.18 -0.10 -11.15
N LEU A 254 9.50 0.53 -10.02
CA LEU A 254 10.87 0.90 -9.63
C LEU A 254 11.64 -0.22 -8.91
N ILE A 255 10.99 -1.35 -8.64
CA ILE A 255 11.58 -2.53 -8.01
C ILE A 255 11.84 -3.58 -9.08
N ASP A 256 13.02 -4.20 -9.04
CA ASP A 256 13.38 -5.22 -10.03
C ASP A 256 12.59 -6.53 -9.84
N THR A 257 12.35 -7.23 -10.97
CA THR A 257 11.56 -8.48 -10.99
C THR A 257 12.20 -9.59 -10.17
N GLU A 258 13.52 -9.63 -10.04
CA GLU A 258 14.21 -10.65 -9.24
C GLU A 258 13.93 -10.44 -7.74
N THR A 259 13.94 -9.17 -7.29
CA THR A 259 13.53 -8.84 -5.91
C THR A 259 12.09 -9.26 -5.65
N MET A 260 11.17 -8.99 -6.55
CA MET A 260 9.77 -9.36 -6.39
C MET A 260 9.56 -10.89 -6.39
N LYS A 261 10.33 -11.64 -7.20
CA LYS A 261 10.34 -13.12 -7.15
C LYS A 261 10.84 -13.65 -5.80
N GLU A 262 11.91 -13.07 -5.26
CA GLU A 262 12.41 -13.47 -3.94
C GLU A 262 11.41 -13.12 -2.82
N VAL A 263 10.72 -11.98 -2.90
CA VAL A 263 9.61 -11.61 -2.00
C VAL A 263 8.51 -12.68 -2.07
N ARG A 264 8.02 -13.02 -3.27
CA ARG A 264 6.99 -14.06 -3.45
C ARG A 264 7.44 -15.39 -2.84
N ALA A 265 8.64 -15.85 -3.19
CA ALA A 265 9.19 -17.12 -2.69
C ALA A 265 9.39 -17.16 -1.16
N ALA A 266 9.67 -16.02 -0.54
CA ALA A 266 9.81 -15.94 0.92
C ALA A 266 8.44 -15.98 1.62
N LEU A 267 7.44 -15.29 1.08
CA LEU A 267 6.08 -15.26 1.61
C LEU A 267 5.37 -16.61 1.42
N ASP A 268 5.60 -17.32 0.32
CA ASP A 268 5.05 -18.66 0.06
C ASP A 268 5.47 -19.69 1.12
N LYS A 269 6.64 -19.52 1.72
CA LYS A 269 7.09 -20.36 2.84
C LYS A 269 6.32 -20.12 4.14
N ILE A 270 5.61 -19.00 4.23
CA ILE A 270 4.76 -18.63 5.37
C ILE A 270 3.33 -19.05 5.06
N ASP A 271 2.79 -18.56 3.96
CA ASP A 271 1.45 -18.82 3.46
C ASP A 271 1.37 -18.43 1.97
N PRO A 272 1.19 -19.41 1.04
CA PRO A 272 1.10 -19.12 -0.39
C PRO A 272 -0.11 -18.24 -0.77
N SER A 273 -1.10 -18.12 0.10
CA SER A 273 -2.28 -17.27 -0.14
C SER A 273 -2.06 -15.79 0.18
N ILE A 274 -0.90 -15.40 0.72
CA ILE A 274 -0.55 -13.98 0.92
C ILE A 274 -0.59 -13.27 -0.43
N ILE A 275 -1.42 -12.22 -0.53
CA ILE A 275 -1.58 -11.44 -1.76
C ILE A 275 -0.39 -10.49 -1.92
N ILE A 276 0.16 -10.41 -3.13
CA ILE A 276 1.12 -9.38 -3.53
C ILE A 276 0.53 -8.66 -4.73
N LEU A 277 0.41 -7.35 -4.60
CA LEU A 277 -0.05 -6.48 -5.68
C LEU A 277 0.74 -5.16 -5.67
N GLY A 278 0.69 -4.39 -6.75
CA GLY A 278 1.36 -3.11 -6.76
C GLY A 278 1.22 -2.34 -8.05
N GLU A 279 1.82 -1.16 -8.06
CA GLU A 279 1.81 -0.23 -9.16
C GLU A 279 2.94 -0.53 -10.13
N GLY A 280 2.60 -1.19 -11.24
CA GLY A 280 3.54 -1.58 -12.29
C GLY A 280 3.74 -0.50 -13.36
N TRP A 281 3.83 0.77 -12.96
CA TRP A 281 4.02 1.88 -13.89
C TRP A 281 5.46 1.95 -14.42
N ASP A 282 5.63 2.25 -15.73
CA ASP A 282 6.93 2.54 -16.33
C ASP A 282 7.35 3.99 -15.98
N MET A 283 8.15 4.13 -14.93
CA MET A 283 8.63 5.41 -14.41
C MET A 283 9.94 5.89 -15.04
N ASN A 284 10.36 5.31 -16.19
CA ASN A 284 11.60 5.67 -16.88
C ASN A 284 12.87 5.60 -16.01
N THR A 285 12.97 4.61 -15.12
CA THR A 285 14.16 4.41 -14.28
C THR A 285 15.42 4.17 -15.11
N THR A 286 16.59 4.38 -14.49
CA THR A 286 17.90 4.00 -15.03
C THR A 286 18.12 2.49 -15.11
N MET A 287 17.23 1.69 -14.52
CA MET A 287 17.25 0.24 -14.62
C MET A 287 16.87 -0.21 -16.04
N ASP A 288 17.44 -1.31 -16.50
CA ASP A 288 17.01 -1.99 -17.72
C ASP A 288 15.52 -2.35 -17.64
N LYS A 289 14.73 -1.86 -18.61
CA LYS A 289 13.27 -2.08 -18.63
C LYS A 289 12.87 -3.55 -18.54
N SER A 290 13.67 -4.46 -19.11
CA SER A 290 13.41 -5.90 -19.04
C SER A 290 13.50 -6.48 -17.62
N LYS A 291 14.07 -5.75 -16.69
CA LYS A 291 14.23 -6.12 -15.27
C LYS A 291 13.25 -5.42 -14.32
N MET A 292 12.49 -4.45 -14.82
CA MET A 292 11.53 -3.71 -14.01
C MET A 292 10.25 -4.51 -13.80
N THR A 293 9.62 -4.36 -12.63
CA THR A 293 8.31 -4.97 -12.34
C THR A 293 7.18 -4.07 -12.85
N ILE A 294 7.15 -3.88 -14.15
CA ILE A 294 6.14 -3.10 -14.88
C ILE A 294 5.11 -4.01 -15.55
N GLN A 295 3.93 -3.47 -15.87
CA GLN A 295 2.86 -4.22 -16.52
C GLN A 295 3.33 -5.03 -17.76
N PRO A 296 4.14 -4.48 -18.71
CA PRO A 296 4.65 -5.27 -19.82
C PRO A 296 5.48 -6.49 -19.46
N ASN A 297 6.00 -6.54 -18.25
CA ASN A 297 6.80 -7.64 -17.70
C ASN A 297 6.01 -8.55 -16.75
N ALA A 298 4.69 -8.39 -16.62
CA ALA A 298 3.85 -9.14 -15.68
C ALA A 298 4.03 -10.66 -15.81
N TYR A 299 4.24 -11.17 -17.03
CA TYR A 299 4.50 -12.59 -17.29
C TYR A 299 5.71 -13.15 -16.51
N GLN A 300 6.68 -12.31 -16.14
CA GLN A 300 7.89 -12.76 -15.41
C GLN A 300 7.60 -13.08 -13.94
N VAL A 301 6.50 -12.57 -13.40
CA VAL A 301 6.08 -12.75 -12.01
C VAL A 301 4.69 -13.38 -11.91
N ALA A 302 4.29 -14.11 -12.96
CA ALA A 302 3.04 -14.85 -13.02
C ALA A 302 3.02 -16.05 -12.04
N SER A 303 1.83 -16.59 -11.82
CA SER A 303 1.65 -17.86 -11.10
C SER A 303 2.43 -18.99 -11.78
N ASP A 304 3.04 -19.86 -10.99
CA ASP A 304 3.71 -21.08 -11.47
C ASP A 304 2.79 -22.31 -11.36
N GLY A 305 1.50 -22.11 -11.10
CA GLY A 305 0.49 -23.14 -10.88
C GLY A 305 0.49 -23.75 -9.48
N LYS A 306 1.46 -23.38 -8.62
CA LYS A 306 1.53 -23.77 -7.20
C LYS A 306 1.36 -22.56 -6.29
N ASN A 307 1.93 -21.43 -6.70
CA ASN A 307 1.93 -20.18 -5.96
C ASN A 307 1.20 -19.12 -6.77
N ASN A 308 0.55 -18.20 -6.10
CA ASN A 308 -0.08 -17.06 -6.73
C ASN A 308 0.97 -16.18 -7.43
N GLY A 309 0.57 -15.57 -8.56
CA GLY A 309 1.35 -14.53 -9.20
C GLY A 309 1.37 -13.23 -8.39
N ILE A 310 2.09 -12.25 -8.91
CA ILE A 310 2.06 -10.86 -8.43
C ILE A 310 1.09 -10.09 -9.31
N ALA A 311 0.18 -9.35 -8.68
CA ALA A 311 -0.88 -8.62 -9.37
C ALA A 311 -0.51 -7.14 -9.57
N PHE A 312 -1.11 -6.53 -10.59
CA PHE A 312 -0.86 -5.17 -11.02
C PHE A 312 -2.15 -4.36 -11.01
N PHE A 313 -2.10 -3.13 -10.55
CA PHE A 313 -3.20 -2.20 -10.73
C PHE A 313 -3.48 -2.00 -12.21
N ASN A 314 -4.76 -2.14 -12.57
CA ASN A 314 -5.21 -2.05 -13.96
C ASN A 314 -5.80 -0.67 -14.24
N ASP A 315 -4.99 0.23 -14.80
CA ASP A 315 -5.40 1.57 -15.20
C ASP A 315 -6.40 1.57 -16.36
N SER A 316 -6.39 0.53 -17.19
CA SER A 316 -7.31 0.39 -18.31
C SER A 316 -8.78 0.33 -17.85
N ILE A 317 -9.11 -0.48 -16.82
CA ILE A 317 -10.47 -0.51 -16.28
C ILE A 317 -10.81 0.78 -15.54
N ARG A 318 -9.88 1.32 -14.75
CA ARG A 318 -10.06 2.58 -14.01
C ARG A 318 -10.47 3.70 -14.95
N ASP A 319 -9.66 3.94 -15.98
CA ASP A 319 -9.89 5.03 -16.93
C ASP A 319 -11.04 4.71 -17.91
N GLY A 320 -11.23 3.45 -18.26
CA GLY A 320 -12.40 2.99 -19.05
C GLY A 320 -13.72 3.26 -18.33
N LEU A 321 -13.78 3.05 -17.01
CA LEU A 321 -14.98 3.29 -16.21
C LEU A 321 -15.25 4.78 -16.00
N LYS A 322 -14.26 5.55 -15.51
CA LYS A 322 -14.49 6.92 -15.02
C LYS A 322 -13.89 8.03 -15.90
N GLY A 323 -13.17 7.68 -16.98
CA GLY A 323 -12.38 8.63 -17.78
C GLY A 323 -10.98 8.81 -17.22
N SER A 324 -10.08 9.43 -18.01
CA SER A 324 -8.69 9.67 -17.64
C SER A 324 -8.58 10.34 -16.27
N VAL A 325 -7.72 9.81 -15.40
CA VAL A 325 -7.46 10.44 -14.08
C VAL A 325 -6.63 11.71 -14.19
N PHE A 326 -5.96 11.93 -15.32
CA PHE A 326 -5.16 13.13 -15.61
C PHE A 326 -5.97 14.27 -16.20
N ASP A 327 -7.26 14.05 -16.51
CA ASP A 327 -8.21 15.04 -16.98
C ASP A 327 -9.51 14.94 -16.18
N SER A 328 -9.77 15.89 -15.30
CA SER A 328 -10.93 15.86 -14.40
C SER A 328 -12.28 15.86 -15.10
N VAL A 329 -12.35 16.38 -16.34
CA VAL A 329 -13.59 16.49 -17.11
C VAL A 329 -13.78 15.39 -18.15
N ASP A 330 -12.75 14.54 -18.41
CA ASP A 330 -12.92 13.40 -19.31
C ASP A 330 -13.94 12.40 -18.74
N THR A 331 -14.77 11.84 -19.63
CA THR A 331 -15.85 10.92 -19.28
C THR A 331 -15.42 9.46 -19.55
N GLY A 332 -16.02 8.52 -18.82
CA GLY A 332 -15.85 7.09 -19.05
C GLY A 332 -17.19 6.38 -19.23
N PHE A 333 -17.17 5.05 -19.19
CA PHE A 333 -18.35 4.23 -19.38
C PHE A 333 -19.52 4.60 -18.46
N VAL A 334 -19.26 4.74 -17.14
CA VAL A 334 -20.30 5.06 -16.15
C VAL A 334 -20.84 6.48 -16.28
N SER A 335 -20.12 7.39 -16.93
CA SER A 335 -20.59 8.73 -17.28
C SER A 335 -21.18 8.85 -18.68
N GLY A 336 -21.35 7.72 -19.39
CA GLY A 336 -22.06 7.63 -20.68
C GLY A 336 -21.19 7.73 -21.91
N LYS A 337 -19.87 7.54 -21.81
CA LYS A 337 -18.96 7.48 -22.97
C LYS A 337 -19.24 6.18 -23.77
N ALA A 338 -19.72 6.34 -25.01
CA ALA A 338 -19.99 5.22 -25.90
C ALA A 338 -18.70 4.54 -26.39
N GLY A 339 -18.82 3.26 -26.80
CA GLY A 339 -17.73 2.51 -27.42
C GLY A 339 -16.71 1.94 -26.44
N GLN A 340 -17.05 1.89 -25.14
CA GLN A 340 -16.18 1.33 -24.10
C GLN A 340 -16.53 -0.14 -23.77
N GLU A 341 -17.58 -0.71 -24.35
CA GLU A 341 -18.18 -1.98 -23.97
C GLU A 341 -17.19 -3.15 -24.09
N LYS A 342 -16.44 -3.23 -25.21
CA LYS A 342 -15.45 -4.29 -25.44
C LYS A 342 -14.24 -4.16 -24.50
N LEU A 343 -13.82 -2.93 -24.20
CA LEU A 343 -12.78 -2.65 -23.22
C LEU A 343 -13.20 -3.09 -21.82
N ILE A 344 -14.40 -2.70 -21.39
CA ILE A 344 -14.92 -3.07 -20.07
C ILE A 344 -15.07 -4.59 -19.96
N ALA A 345 -15.60 -5.26 -20.99
CA ALA A 345 -15.72 -6.71 -21.02
C ALA A 345 -14.35 -7.41 -20.90
N HIS A 346 -13.32 -6.93 -21.64
CA HIS A 346 -11.95 -7.45 -21.55
C HIS A 346 -11.38 -7.34 -20.14
N ASN A 347 -11.50 -6.18 -19.54
CA ASN A 347 -11.00 -5.94 -18.18
C ASN A 347 -11.78 -6.76 -17.13
N ALA A 348 -13.11 -6.90 -17.28
CA ALA A 348 -13.94 -7.71 -16.39
C ALA A 348 -13.54 -9.20 -16.42
N LEU A 349 -13.03 -9.68 -17.54
CA LEU A 349 -12.45 -11.03 -17.69
C LEU A 349 -11.00 -11.14 -17.17
N GLY A 350 -10.51 -10.16 -16.43
CA GLY A 350 -9.13 -10.12 -15.93
C GLY A 350 -8.11 -9.98 -17.07
N CYS A 351 -8.41 -9.14 -18.04
CA CYS A 351 -7.59 -8.90 -19.23
C CYS A 351 -7.27 -10.18 -20.05
N GLN A 352 -8.19 -11.14 -20.03
CA GLN A 352 -8.09 -12.33 -20.85
C GLN A 352 -8.92 -12.13 -22.14
N TYR A 353 -8.33 -12.42 -23.31
CA TYR A 353 -9.02 -12.26 -24.58
C TYR A 353 -10.15 -13.28 -24.73
N ASP A 354 -11.33 -12.80 -25.11
CA ASP A 354 -12.48 -13.60 -25.50
C ASP A 354 -12.79 -13.38 -26.98
N ALA A 355 -12.62 -14.42 -27.79
CA ALA A 355 -12.82 -14.35 -29.23
C ALA A 355 -14.30 -14.21 -29.63
N GLU A 356 -15.25 -14.75 -28.84
CA GLU A 356 -16.69 -14.68 -29.13
C GLU A 356 -17.23 -13.27 -28.80
N ALA A 357 -16.78 -12.68 -27.70
CA ALA A 357 -17.12 -11.32 -27.32
C ALA A 357 -16.28 -10.25 -28.03
N GLU A 358 -15.28 -10.68 -28.83
CA GLU A 358 -14.34 -9.77 -29.51
C GLU A 358 -13.75 -8.74 -28.55
N THR A 359 -13.34 -9.17 -27.35
CA THR A 359 -12.76 -8.28 -26.33
C THR A 359 -11.45 -7.66 -26.78
N THR A 360 -11.09 -6.51 -26.23
CA THR A 360 -9.88 -5.80 -26.61
C THR A 360 -9.27 -5.07 -25.41
N CYS A 361 -7.95 -5.04 -25.31
CA CYS A 361 -7.25 -4.21 -24.33
C CYS A 361 -7.27 -2.72 -24.72
N TRP A 362 -6.84 -1.87 -23.81
CA TRP A 362 -6.90 -0.41 -23.95
C TRP A 362 -6.20 0.13 -25.19
N ASN A 363 -5.17 -0.55 -25.71
CA ASN A 363 -4.42 -0.18 -26.92
C ASN A 363 -4.99 -0.79 -28.22
N GLY A 364 -6.15 -1.45 -28.15
CA GLY A 364 -6.81 -2.08 -29.30
C GLY A 364 -6.26 -3.46 -29.67
N ASN A 365 -5.29 -4.01 -28.93
CA ASN A 365 -4.80 -5.38 -29.16
C ASN A 365 -5.72 -6.41 -28.54
N ALA A 366 -5.73 -7.63 -29.09
CA ALA A 366 -6.51 -8.74 -28.55
C ALA A 366 -5.85 -9.44 -27.35
N GLN A 367 -4.58 -9.16 -27.08
CA GLN A 367 -3.81 -9.77 -25.99
C GLN A 367 -3.18 -8.70 -25.09
N ASP A 368 -3.11 -9.02 -23.81
CA ASP A 368 -2.47 -8.20 -22.82
C ASP A 368 -1.21 -8.87 -22.24
N HIS A 369 -0.56 -8.22 -21.32
CA HIS A 369 0.72 -8.66 -20.72
C HIS A 369 0.54 -9.70 -19.61
N TYR A 370 -0.68 -9.92 -19.15
CA TYR A 370 -0.98 -10.76 -18.01
C TYR A 370 -1.13 -12.22 -18.42
N ALA A 371 -0.48 -13.11 -17.66
CA ALA A 371 -0.53 -14.54 -17.91
C ALA A 371 -1.83 -15.19 -17.42
N ASP A 372 -2.44 -14.62 -16.39
CA ASP A 372 -3.71 -15.08 -15.84
C ASP A 372 -4.48 -13.92 -15.16
N ALA A 373 -5.78 -14.12 -14.94
CA ALA A 373 -6.66 -13.13 -14.33
C ALA A 373 -6.27 -12.75 -12.88
N GLY A 374 -5.54 -13.61 -12.19
CA GLY A 374 -5.05 -13.35 -10.82
C GLY A 374 -3.96 -12.29 -10.77
N GLN A 375 -3.40 -11.89 -11.92
CA GLN A 375 -2.44 -10.80 -11.99
C GLN A 375 -3.07 -9.42 -12.18
N VAL A 376 -4.39 -9.32 -12.24
CA VAL A 376 -5.10 -8.08 -12.56
C VAL A 376 -5.90 -7.57 -11.37
N VAL A 377 -5.59 -6.36 -10.91
CA VAL A 377 -6.39 -5.67 -9.90
C VAL A 377 -7.33 -4.70 -10.60
N ASN A 378 -8.59 -5.11 -10.75
CA ASN A 378 -9.64 -4.25 -11.26
C ASN A 378 -10.15 -3.32 -10.15
N TYR A 379 -10.19 -2.02 -10.43
CA TYR A 379 -10.61 -1.01 -9.47
C TYR A 379 -11.19 0.23 -10.17
N ALA A 380 -12.02 0.99 -9.46
CA ALA A 380 -12.54 2.27 -9.92
C ALA A 380 -11.86 3.46 -9.26
N GLU A 381 -11.39 3.29 -8.01
CA GLU A 381 -10.76 4.34 -7.22
C GLU A 381 -9.77 3.77 -6.18
N ILE A 382 -8.81 4.57 -5.82
CA ILE A 382 -7.89 4.45 -4.68
C ILE A 382 -7.64 5.85 -4.13
N HIS A 383 -6.72 6.01 -3.15
CA HIS A 383 -6.36 7.32 -2.59
C HIS A 383 -5.81 8.31 -3.62
N ASP A 384 -5.17 7.84 -4.71
CA ASP A 384 -4.66 8.68 -5.79
C ASP A 384 -5.76 9.19 -6.71
N ASN A 385 -5.65 10.48 -7.09
CA ASN A 385 -6.57 11.18 -7.96
C ASN A 385 -7.99 11.34 -7.35
N LEU A 386 -8.95 11.78 -8.17
CA LEU A 386 -10.32 11.92 -7.72
C LEU A 386 -10.97 10.57 -7.45
N THR A 387 -11.73 10.49 -6.36
CA THR A 387 -12.64 9.36 -6.12
C THR A 387 -13.63 9.22 -7.29
N LEU A 388 -14.30 8.08 -7.41
CA LEU A 388 -15.30 7.89 -8.46
C LEU A 388 -16.40 8.95 -8.35
N TYR A 389 -16.87 9.24 -7.14
CA TYR A 389 -17.87 10.24 -6.90
C TYR A 389 -17.43 11.65 -7.32
N ASP A 390 -16.25 12.10 -6.89
CA ASP A 390 -15.73 13.43 -7.24
C ASP A 390 -15.44 13.56 -8.73
N LYS A 391 -14.95 12.49 -9.37
CA LYS A 391 -14.73 12.42 -10.81
C LYS A 391 -16.05 12.57 -11.59
N LEU A 392 -17.12 11.91 -11.13
CA LEU A 392 -18.45 12.03 -11.73
C LEU A 392 -19.00 13.47 -11.56
N LYS A 393 -18.85 14.07 -10.41
CA LYS A 393 -19.24 15.48 -10.18
C LYS A 393 -18.47 16.45 -11.08
N ALA A 394 -17.19 16.20 -11.33
CA ALA A 394 -16.35 17.03 -12.20
C ALA A 394 -16.66 16.83 -13.70
N SER A 395 -16.86 15.59 -14.14
CA SER A 395 -17.05 15.24 -15.56
C SER A 395 -18.48 15.39 -16.06
N VAL A 396 -19.48 15.27 -15.15
CA VAL A 396 -20.92 15.45 -15.48
C VAL A 396 -21.58 16.40 -14.48
N PRO A 397 -21.18 17.68 -14.43
CA PRO A 397 -21.62 18.63 -13.39
C PRO A 397 -23.11 18.98 -13.43
N THR A 398 -23.82 18.56 -14.48
CA THR A 398 -25.27 18.78 -14.63
C THR A 398 -26.11 17.71 -13.94
N ASP A 399 -25.51 16.59 -13.53
CA ASP A 399 -26.22 15.53 -12.82
C ASP A 399 -26.58 16.00 -11.40
N ASP A 400 -27.80 15.66 -10.99
CA ASP A 400 -28.20 15.76 -9.59
C ASP A 400 -27.53 14.68 -8.74
N GLU A 401 -27.66 14.79 -7.42
CA GLU A 401 -27.05 13.86 -6.46
C GLU A 401 -27.51 12.41 -6.69
N ALA A 402 -28.80 12.21 -6.93
CA ALA A 402 -29.37 10.89 -7.14
C ALA A 402 -28.80 10.22 -8.40
N THR A 403 -28.65 10.99 -9.48
CA THR A 403 -28.05 10.53 -10.74
C THR A 403 -26.55 10.21 -10.56
N THR A 404 -25.81 11.07 -9.87
CA THR A 404 -24.38 10.83 -9.57
C THR A 404 -24.21 9.53 -8.80
N VAL A 405 -25.00 9.33 -7.75
CA VAL A 405 -24.97 8.06 -6.95
C VAL A 405 -25.39 6.85 -7.79
N ALA A 406 -26.38 6.99 -8.68
CA ALA A 406 -26.79 5.91 -9.57
C ALA A 406 -25.66 5.48 -10.52
N ARG A 407 -24.92 6.46 -11.09
CA ARG A 407 -23.74 6.19 -11.93
C ARG A 407 -22.62 5.51 -11.16
N ALA A 408 -22.36 5.90 -9.92
CA ALA A 408 -21.33 5.29 -9.09
C ALA A 408 -21.68 3.83 -8.70
N LYS A 409 -22.96 3.43 -8.81
CA LYS A 409 -23.41 2.05 -8.53
C LYS A 409 -23.42 1.13 -9.76
N LEU A 410 -23.22 1.68 -10.95
CA LEU A 410 -23.08 0.89 -12.19
C LEU A 410 -21.80 0.07 -12.17
#